data_05db61bdb9288c272a3e520fdbcec2ff
#
_entry.id   05db61bdb9288c272a3e520fdbcec2ff
#
_cell.length_a   1.000
_cell.length_b   1.000
_cell.length_c   1.000
_cell.angle_alpha   90.00
_cell.angle_beta   90.00
_cell.angle_gamma   90.00
#
_symmetry.space_group_name_H-M   'P 1'
#
loop_
_entity.id
_entity.type
_entity.pdbx_description
1 polymer ?
#
loop_
_entity_poly.entity_id
_entity_poly.type
_entity_poly.pdbx_seq_one_letter_code
_entity_poly.pdbx_strand_id
1 'polypeptide(L)'
;MENEKKETKPAIIVNNVSMRFKISTGNVSGLKEFIINKISHKSTYRKFYALRNVSFEVNKGEVVGIIGTNGSGKSTLLRIISGALKPTSGNVVVDRRKIQLLTLGTGFDSELTARENVYLNGAIIGYSKEFLDANYDKIVEFAELQNFMDEKVKNFSSGMVSRLGFAIATAGKNADILILDEVLSVGDEFFKEKSMKRIKEMIHSGATVLIVSHSLSTIKENCTKVIWLNKGKLMMIGRPKKVCDAYSRMNVPGAIKTKSARKSDSSKAAQNAAKKNVQKAAQGRDNQGKTVRKLGFIKKGNDFILVKNGVPDLKFTGLINIYEAWWYVVEGRLNLEYTGLVYNAGFYWYVSRGKIDVTFSGKVMYEGKEYIVKLGKALG
;
A
#
# COMPACT_ATOMS: atom_id res chain seq x y z
N MET A 1 -0.79 40.87 -23.86
CA MET A 1 -1.60 39.63 -24.00
C MET A 1 -1.62 38.94 -22.67
N GLU A 2 -2.64 39.22 -21.88
CA GLU A 2 -2.86 38.62 -20.55
C GLU A 2 -3.21 37.15 -20.73
N ASN A 3 -2.43 36.28 -20.06
CA ASN A 3 -2.74 34.86 -19.93
C ASN A 3 -3.96 34.71 -19.02
N GLU A 4 -5.15 34.60 -19.58
CA GLU A 4 -6.32 34.13 -18.86
C GLU A 4 -6.03 32.74 -18.27
N LYS A 5 -5.75 32.68 -16.98
CA LYS A 5 -5.82 31.45 -16.22
C LYS A 5 -7.27 30.93 -16.32
N LYS A 6 -7.52 29.94 -17.17
CA LYS A 6 -8.76 29.18 -17.16
C LYS A 6 -9.00 28.72 -15.71
N GLU A 7 -9.96 29.31 -15.02
CA GLU A 7 -10.47 28.81 -13.74
C GLU A 7 -11.07 27.42 -13.99
N THR A 8 -10.26 26.40 -13.78
CA THR A 8 -10.73 25.02 -13.86
C THR A 8 -11.53 24.72 -12.59
N LYS A 9 -12.86 24.60 -12.71
CA LYS A 9 -13.73 24.20 -11.60
C LYS A 9 -13.25 22.88 -11.00
N PRO A 10 -13.10 22.79 -9.66
CA PRO A 10 -12.67 21.57 -9.02
C PRO A 10 -13.70 20.45 -9.24
N ALA A 11 -13.22 19.24 -9.55
CA ALA A 11 -14.04 18.04 -9.67
C ALA A 11 -14.31 17.40 -8.31
N ILE A 12 -13.35 17.53 -7.37
CA ILE A 12 -13.46 17.01 -6.01
C ILE A 12 -12.95 18.08 -5.04
N ILE A 13 -13.73 18.37 -4.01
CA ILE A 13 -13.33 19.25 -2.91
C ILE A 13 -13.46 18.46 -1.60
N VAL A 14 -12.39 18.35 -0.85
CA VAL A 14 -12.32 17.74 0.48
C VAL A 14 -12.08 18.83 1.50
N ASN A 15 -13.05 19.08 2.41
CA ASN A 15 -13.02 20.17 3.38
C ASN A 15 -12.99 19.64 4.82
N ASN A 16 -11.85 19.81 5.52
CA ASN A 16 -11.64 19.49 6.94
C ASN A 16 -12.15 18.09 7.34
N VAL A 17 -11.97 17.11 6.44
CA VAL A 17 -12.47 15.76 6.63
C VAL A 17 -11.70 15.06 7.74
N SER A 18 -12.45 14.58 8.74
CA SER A 18 -11.94 13.68 9.78
C SER A 18 -12.79 12.43 9.86
N MET A 19 -12.12 11.28 10.10
CA MET A 19 -12.78 9.99 10.30
C MET A 19 -12.26 9.31 11.54
N ARG A 20 -13.18 9.00 12.45
CA ARG A 20 -12.92 8.37 13.73
C ARG A 20 -13.66 7.07 13.88
N PHE A 21 -12.95 6.00 14.16
CA PHE A 21 -13.51 4.69 14.52
C PHE A 21 -13.46 4.48 16.03
N LYS A 22 -14.45 3.75 16.56
CA LYS A 22 -14.44 3.21 17.93
C LYS A 22 -13.96 1.79 17.84
N ILE A 23 -12.81 1.48 18.44
CA ILE A 23 -12.26 0.12 18.48
C ILE A 23 -12.51 -0.41 19.87
N SER A 24 -13.19 -1.56 20.00
CA SER A 24 -13.36 -2.24 21.28
C SER A 24 -11.98 -2.68 21.82
N THR A 25 -11.71 -2.40 23.09
CA THR A 25 -10.44 -2.73 23.75
C THR A 25 -10.53 -3.94 24.66
N GLY A 26 -11.68 -4.61 24.75
CA GLY A 26 -11.89 -5.80 25.56
C GLY A 26 -12.70 -6.87 24.84
N ASN A 27 -12.38 -8.13 25.09
CA ASN A 27 -13.26 -9.24 24.79
C ASN A 27 -14.44 -9.17 25.75
N VAL A 28 -15.49 -8.44 25.38
CA VAL A 28 -16.75 -8.47 26.13
C VAL A 28 -17.48 -9.72 25.68
N SER A 29 -17.24 -10.86 26.36
CA SER A 29 -17.86 -12.15 26.04
C SER A 29 -19.20 -12.36 26.70
N GLY A 30 -19.75 -11.39 27.47
CA GLY A 30 -21.03 -11.56 28.15
C GLY A 30 -21.70 -10.28 28.64
N LEU A 31 -23.03 -10.37 28.79
CA LEU A 31 -23.87 -9.26 29.27
C LEU A 31 -23.43 -8.77 30.67
N LYS A 32 -22.94 -9.66 31.54
CA LYS A 32 -22.41 -9.33 32.88
C LYS A 32 -21.20 -8.41 32.82
N GLU A 33 -20.21 -8.68 31.95
CA GLU A 33 -19.01 -7.83 31.77
C GLU A 33 -19.38 -6.47 31.19
N PHE A 34 -20.37 -6.41 30.30
CA PHE A 34 -20.85 -5.13 29.75
C PHE A 34 -21.43 -4.25 30.87
N ILE A 35 -22.21 -4.81 31.78
CA ILE A 35 -22.81 -4.08 32.91
C ILE A 35 -21.75 -3.64 33.91
N ILE A 36 -20.79 -4.51 34.28
CA ILE A 36 -19.69 -4.19 35.19
C ILE A 36 -18.79 -3.08 34.63
N ASN A 37 -18.47 -3.16 33.34
CA ASN A 37 -17.64 -2.13 32.64
C ASN A 37 -18.38 -0.78 32.53
N LYS A 38 -19.71 -0.79 32.43
CA LYS A 38 -20.55 0.41 32.42
C LYS A 38 -20.61 1.09 33.81
N ILE A 39 -20.68 0.30 34.87
CA ILE A 39 -20.70 0.81 36.25
C ILE A 39 -19.32 1.29 36.70
N SER A 40 -18.25 0.62 36.27
CA SER A 40 -16.87 0.97 36.64
C SER A 40 -16.26 2.10 35.80
N HIS A 41 -17.03 2.80 34.96
CA HIS A 41 -16.55 3.89 34.05
C HIS A 41 -15.30 3.52 33.22
N LYS A 42 -14.98 2.24 33.04
CA LYS A 42 -13.91 1.79 32.15
C LYS A 42 -14.35 1.94 30.70
N SER A 43 -13.74 2.87 29.98
CA SER A 43 -13.97 3.06 28.54
C SER A 43 -13.60 1.77 27.78
N THR A 44 -14.60 1.00 27.37
CA THR A 44 -14.46 -0.24 26.60
C THR A 44 -14.03 0.01 25.15
N TYR A 45 -13.88 1.30 24.76
CA TYR A 45 -13.60 1.68 23.39
C TYR A 45 -12.43 2.67 23.32
N ARG A 46 -11.49 2.38 22.44
CA ARG A 46 -10.42 3.31 22.03
C ARG A 46 -10.85 4.07 20.76
N LYS A 47 -10.72 5.39 20.78
CA LYS A 47 -10.95 6.23 19.60
C LYS A 47 -9.71 6.16 18.69
N PHE A 48 -9.90 5.69 17.47
CA PHE A 48 -8.86 5.66 16.42
C PHE A 48 -9.24 6.64 15.32
N TYR A 49 -8.35 7.59 15.01
CA TYR A 49 -8.54 8.54 13.93
C TYR A 49 -7.84 8.05 12.67
N ALA A 50 -8.62 7.62 11.69
CA ALA A 50 -8.11 7.24 10.37
C ALA A 50 -7.77 8.46 9.51
N LEU A 51 -8.52 9.57 9.68
CA LEU A 51 -8.23 10.87 9.05
C LEU A 51 -8.43 11.99 10.08
N ARG A 52 -7.64 13.09 9.92
CA ARG A 52 -7.66 14.24 10.82
C ARG A 52 -7.52 15.53 10.02
N ASN A 53 -8.60 16.28 9.88
CA ASN A 53 -8.66 17.60 9.27
C ASN A 53 -7.97 17.65 7.89
N VAL A 54 -8.31 16.73 7.01
CA VAL A 54 -7.75 16.63 5.66
C VAL A 54 -8.51 17.58 4.74
N SER A 55 -7.80 18.47 4.04
CA SER A 55 -8.39 19.41 3.07
C SER A 55 -7.52 19.48 1.82
N PHE A 56 -8.16 19.34 0.64
CA PHE A 56 -7.53 19.53 -0.66
C PHE A 56 -8.59 19.60 -1.76
N GLU A 57 -8.14 20.01 -2.95
CA GLU A 57 -8.96 20.08 -4.15
C GLU A 57 -8.28 19.33 -5.31
N VAL A 58 -9.13 18.75 -6.17
CA VAL A 58 -8.72 18.11 -7.43
C VAL A 58 -9.50 18.76 -8.55
N ASN A 59 -8.80 19.33 -9.52
CA ASN A 59 -9.41 19.97 -10.68
C ASN A 59 -9.80 18.92 -11.73
N LYS A 60 -10.74 19.27 -12.62
CA LYS A 60 -11.12 18.42 -13.74
C LYS A 60 -9.91 18.11 -14.62
N GLY A 61 -9.77 16.84 -15.00
CA GLY A 61 -8.67 16.35 -15.83
C GLY A 61 -7.32 16.21 -15.10
N GLU A 62 -7.24 16.50 -13.79
CA GLU A 62 -6.02 16.22 -13.03
C GLU A 62 -5.86 14.72 -12.74
N VAL A 63 -4.63 14.25 -12.80
CA VAL A 63 -4.23 12.91 -12.35
C VAL A 63 -3.52 13.06 -11.02
N VAL A 64 -4.18 12.67 -9.93
CA VAL A 64 -3.70 12.88 -8.56
C VAL A 64 -3.29 11.56 -7.91
N GLY A 65 -2.01 11.45 -7.56
CA GLY A 65 -1.48 10.32 -6.79
C GLY A 65 -1.72 10.51 -5.29
N ILE A 66 -2.15 9.46 -4.59
CA ILE A 66 -2.26 9.45 -3.13
C ILE A 66 -1.26 8.45 -2.58
N ILE A 67 -0.25 8.94 -1.85
CA ILE A 67 0.82 8.12 -1.27
C ILE A 67 0.80 8.16 0.25
N GLY A 68 1.41 7.16 0.87
CA GLY A 68 1.53 7.03 2.32
C GLY A 68 1.70 5.57 2.74
N THR A 69 2.21 5.35 3.94
CA THR A 69 2.38 4.01 4.53
C THR A 69 1.04 3.28 4.72
N ASN A 70 1.09 1.96 4.96
CA ASN A 70 -0.10 1.20 5.35
C ASN A 70 -0.71 1.80 6.62
N GLY A 71 -2.04 1.92 6.68
CA GLY A 71 -2.74 2.58 7.78
C GLY A 71 -2.65 4.12 7.79
N SER A 72 -2.11 4.76 6.75
CA SER A 72 -2.07 6.24 6.67
C SER A 72 -3.42 6.90 6.39
N GLY A 73 -4.45 6.13 6.00
CA GLY A 73 -5.80 6.62 5.74
C GLY A 73 -6.20 6.69 4.26
N LYS A 74 -5.37 6.23 3.31
CA LYS A 74 -5.64 6.28 1.86
C LYS A 74 -6.98 5.67 1.48
N SER A 75 -7.21 4.39 1.77
CA SER A 75 -8.45 3.69 1.43
C SER A 75 -9.67 4.26 2.19
N THR A 76 -9.47 4.77 3.43
CA THR A 76 -10.53 5.49 4.15
C THR A 76 -10.94 6.77 3.42
N LEU A 77 -9.96 7.54 2.92
CA LEU A 77 -10.20 8.75 2.16
C LEU A 77 -10.94 8.44 0.86
N LEU A 78 -10.52 7.43 0.10
CA LEU A 78 -11.19 7.02 -1.14
C LEU A 78 -12.64 6.58 -0.90
N ARG A 79 -12.90 5.81 0.18
CA ARG A 79 -14.27 5.41 0.55
C ARG A 79 -15.13 6.60 0.94
N ILE A 80 -14.57 7.66 1.51
CA ILE A 80 -15.31 8.88 1.81
C ILE A 80 -15.61 9.67 0.53
N ILE A 81 -14.64 9.80 -0.38
CA ILE A 81 -14.82 10.47 -1.67
C ILE A 81 -15.88 9.75 -2.51
N SER A 82 -15.79 8.41 -2.61
CA SER A 82 -16.78 7.61 -3.35
C SER A 82 -18.18 7.58 -2.70
N GLY A 83 -18.30 8.03 -1.44
CA GLY A 83 -19.56 8.01 -0.70
C GLY A 83 -19.90 6.72 0.02
N ALA A 84 -19.02 5.69 -0.08
CA ALA A 84 -19.15 4.43 0.65
C ALA A 84 -18.98 4.59 2.17
N LEU A 85 -18.40 5.70 2.63
CA LEU A 85 -18.21 6.01 4.04
C LEU A 85 -18.54 7.49 4.32
N LYS A 86 -19.36 7.77 5.33
CA LYS A 86 -19.66 9.13 5.80
C LYS A 86 -18.56 9.59 6.77
N PRO A 87 -17.94 10.77 6.58
CA PRO A 87 -16.92 11.28 7.51
C PRO A 87 -17.56 11.62 8.87
N THR A 88 -16.73 11.58 9.93
CA THR A 88 -17.17 11.98 11.28
C THR A 88 -17.34 13.50 11.38
N SER A 89 -16.52 14.27 10.67
CA SER A 89 -16.62 15.72 10.52
C SER A 89 -16.02 16.17 9.20
N GLY A 90 -16.38 17.38 8.74
CA GLY A 90 -16.04 17.90 7.44
C GLY A 90 -16.98 17.38 6.35
N ASN A 91 -16.71 17.78 5.11
CA ASN A 91 -17.53 17.38 3.97
C ASN A 91 -16.69 17.18 2.71
N VAL A 92 -17.25 16.41 1.76
CA VAL A 92 -16.71 16.22 0.41
C VAL A 92 -17.76 16.65 -0.60
N VAL A 93 -17.36 17.55 -1.50
CA VAL A 93 -18.17 17.98 -2.63
C VAL A 93 -17.67 17.30 -3.89
N VAL A 94 -18.49 16.44 -4.46
CA VAL A 94 -18.20 15.67 -5.68
C VAL A 94 -19.51 15.13 -6.25
N ASP A 95 -19.64 15.08 -7.57
CA ASP A 95 -20.76 14.36 -8.20
C ASP A 95 -20.45 12.85 -8.20
N ARG A 96 -21.02 12.14 -7.23
CA ARG A 96 -20.76 10.70 -7.02
C ARG A 96 -21.25 9.82 -8.16
N ARG A 97 -22.23 10.26 -8.93
CA ARG A 97 -22.75 9.52 -10.12
C ARG A 97 -21.70 9.42 -11.22
N LYS A 98 -20.70 10.29 -11.18
CA LYS A 98 -19.60 10.38 -12.15
C LYS A 98 -18.36 9.64 -11.70
N ILE A 99 -18.38 9.06 -10.49
CA ILE A 99 -17.24 8.31 -9.94
C ILE A 99 -17.33 6.86 -10.39
N GLN A 100 -16.27 6.39 -11.00
CA GLN A 100 -16.03 4.99 -11.23
C GLN A 100 -14.87 4.53 -10.34
N LEU A 101 -15.17 3.59 -9.43
CA LEU A 101 -14.19 2.98 -8.57
C LEU A 101 -13.72 1.67 -9.20
N LEU A 102 -12.47 1.62 -9.62
CA LEU A 102 -11.84 0.39 -10.10
C LEU A 102 -11.31 -0.40 -8.89
N THR A 103 -12.17 -1.24 -8.32
CA THR A 103 -11.81 -2.26 -7.33
C THR A 103 -11.88 -3.61 -8.00
N LEU A 104 -10.73 -4.27 -8.13
CA LEU A 104 -10.66 -5.53 -8.88
C LEU A 104 -11.29 -6.67 -8.10
N GLY A 105 -12.24 -7.36 -8.74
CA GLY A 105 -12.86 -8.57 -8.20
C GLY A 105 -13.86 -8.36 -7.05
N THR A 106 -14.16 -7.12 -6.68
CA THR A 106 -15.25 -6.85 -5.72
C THR A 106 -16.59 -6.94 -6.43
N GLY A 107 -17.52 -7.71 -5.86
CA GLY A 107 -18.86 -7.88 -6.41
C GLY A 107 -19.02 -9.10 -7.30
N PHE A 108 -18.01 -9.93 -7.47
CA PHE A 108 -18.17 -11.23 -8.12
C PHE A 108 -18.83 -12.24 -7.17
N ASP A 109 -19.78 -12.99 -7.72
CA ASP A 109 -20.30 -14.18 -7.06
C ASP A 109 -19.50 -15.39 -7.56
N SER A 110 -18.86 -16.08 -6.63
CA SER A 110 -18.00 -17.23 -6.94
C SER A 110 -18.77 -18.44 -7.47
N GLU A 111 -20.06 -18.55 -7.21
CA GLU A 111 -20.89 -19.66 -7.67
C GLU A 111 -21.48 -19.43 -9.08
N LEU A 112 -21.45 -18.21 -9.56
CA LEU A 112 -21.84 -17.86 -10.92
C LEU A 112 -20.69 -18.08 -11.89
N THR A 113 -21.03 -18.29 -13.18
CA THR A 113 -20.07 -18.32 -14.29
C THR A 113 -19.43 -16.96 -14.51
N ALA A 114 -18.30 -16.91 -15.22
CA ALA A 114 -17.68 -15.65 -15.61
C ALA A 114 -18.61 -14.80 -16.48
N ARG A 115 -19.37 -15.44 -17.39
CA ARG A 115 -20.40 -14.77 -18.20
C ARG A 115 -21.45 -14.07 -17.33
N GLU A 116 -22.03 -14.78 -16.38
CA GLU A 116 -23.03 -14.21 -15.46
C GLU A 116 -22.44 -13.09 -14.61
N ASN A 117 -21.18 -13.22 -14.18
CA ASN A 117 -20.46 -12.18 -13.45
C ASN A 117 -20.18 -10.91 -14.29
N VAL A 118 -20.04 -11.00 -15.62
CA VAL A 118 -19.95 -9.81 -16.48
C VAL A 118 -21.21 -8.97 -16.32
N TYR A 119 -22.39 -9.59 -16.36
CA TYR A 119 -23.65 -8.87 -16.21
C TYR A 119 -23.88 -8.40 -14.79
N LEU A 120 -23.63 -9.23 -13.79
CA LEU A 120 -23.77 -8.88 -12.37
C LEU A 120 -22.88 -7.70 -12.02
N ASN A 121 -21.59 -7.81 -12.30
CA ASN A 121 -20.62 -6.77 -11.95
C ASN A 121 -20.80 -5.50 -12.78
N GLY A 122 -21.12 -5.66 -14.06
CA GLY A 122 -21.48 -4.54 -14.93
C GLY A 122 -22.71 -3.75 -14.42
N ALA A 123 -23.73 -4.42 -13.94
CA ALA A 123 -24.91 -3.80 -13.35
C ALA A 123 -24.56 -3.08 -12.02
N ILE A 124 -23.68 -3.65 -11.17
CA ILE A 124 -23.19 -3.01 -9.95
C ILE A 124 -22.43 -1.72 -10.29
N ILE A 125 -21.66 -1.70 -11.38
CA ILE A 125 -20.95 -0.51 -11.88
C ILE A 125 -21.93 0.54 -12.47
N GLY A 126 -23.14 0.11 -12.86
CA GLY A 126 -24.16 0.97 -13.43
C GLY A 126 -24.30 0.89 -14.96
N TYR A 127 -23.76 -0.15 -15.59
CA TYR A 127 -23.98 -0.40 -17.01
C TYR A 127 -25.36 -1.02 -17.25
N SER A 128 -26.01 -0.61 -18.34
CA SER A 128 -27.26 -1.25 -18.77
C SER A 128 -26.98 -2.60 -19.43
N LYS A 129 -28.02 -3.43 -19.52
CA LYS A 129 -27.91 -4.74 -20.16
C LYS A 129 -27.54 -4.59 -21.65
N GLU A 130 -28.14 -3.65 -22.34
CA GLU A 130 -27.89 -3.35 -23.76
C GLU A 130 -26.43 -2.94 -24.00
N PHE A 131 -25.87 -2.14 -23.06
CA PHE A 131 -24.45 -1.79 -23.11
C PHE A 131 -23.55 -3.01 -22.95
N LEU A 132 -23.88 -3.88 -22.00
CA LEU A 132 -23.10 -5.11 -21.76
C LEU A 132 -23.20 -6.07 -22.93
N ASP A 133 -24.39 -6.27 -23.51
CA ASP A 133 -24.58 -7.09 -24.69
C ASP A 133 -23.72 -6.57 -25.87
N ALA A 134 -23.73 -5.27 -26.12
CA ALA A 134 -22.96 -4.63 -27.20
C ALA A 134 -21.43 -4.65 -27.00
N ASN A 135 -20.94 -4.82 -25.76
CA ASN A 135 -19.53 -4.78 -25.45
C ASN A 135 -18.99 -6.11 -24.87
N TYR A 136 -19.83 -7.15 -24.79
CA TYR A 136 -19.48 -8.42 -24.17
C TYR A 136 -18.21 -9.01 -24.78
N ASP A 137 -18.16 -9.17 -26.09
CA ASP A 137 -17.01 -9.76 -26.78
C ASP A 137 -15.73 -8.97 -26.57
N LYS A 138 -15.80 -7.63 -26.53
CA LYS A 138 -14.66 -6.76 -26.25
C LYS A 138 -14.15 -6.91 -24.80
N ILE A 139 -15.07 -7.10 -23.84
CA ILE A 139 -14.73 -7.36 -22.44
C ILE A 139 -13.97 -8.69 -22.34
N VAL A 140 -14.51 -9.73 -22.97
CA VAL A 140 -13.94 -11.10 -22.96
C VAL A 140 -12.58 -11.12 -23.66
N GLU A 141 -12.46 -10.48 -24.84
CA GLU A 141 -11.21 -10.35 -25.58
C GLU A 141 -10.14 -9.58 -24.80
N PHE A 142 -10.55 -8.48 -24.14
CA PHE A 142 -9.63 -7.71 -23.31
C PHE A 142 -9.13 -8.53 -22.12
N ALA A 143 -10.01 -9.30 -21.47
CA ALA A 143 -9.65 -10.16 -20.34
C ALA A 143 -8.81 -11.39 -20.75
N GLU A 144 -8.84 -11.77 -22.04
CA GLU A 144 -8.20 -12.99 -22.58
C GLU A 144 -8.74 -14.26 -21.92
N LEU A 145 -10.07 -14.34 -21.78
CA LEU A 145 -10.76 -15.41 -21.05
C LEU A 145 -11.80 -16.14 -21.89
N GLN A 146 -11.69 -16.10 -23.23
CA GLN A 146 -12.69 -16.64 -24.17
C GLN A 146 -13.11 -18.10 -23.84
N ASN A 147 -12.15 -18.94 -23.50
CA ASN A 147 -12.37 -20.36 -23.23
C ASN A 147 -12.87 -20.66 -21.80
N PHE A 148 -13.01 -19.64 -20.96
CA PHE A 148 -13.34 -19.81 -19.54
C PHE A 148 -14.65 -19.14 -19.14
N MET A 149 -15.38 -18.54 -20.09
CA MET A 149 -16.54 -17.70 -19.75
C MET A 149 -17.72 -18.47 -19.17
N ASP A 150 -17.82 -19.78 -19.48
CA ASP A 150 -18.86 -20.64 -18.95
C ASP A 150 -18.44 -21.41 -17.69
N GLU A 151 -17.19 -21.20 -17.23
CA GLU A 151 -16.68 -21.71 -15.97
C GLU A 151 -17.09 -20.84 -14.78
N LYS A 152 -17.34 -21.48 -13.62
CA LYS A 152 -17.62 -20.75 -12.36
C LYS A 152 -16.38 -20.01 -11.87
N VAL A 153 -16.59 -18.78 -11.39
CA VAL A 153 -15.48 -17.91 -10.92
C VAL A 153 -14.70 -18.50 -9.75
N LYS A 154 -15.30 -19.40 -8.96
CA LYS A 154 -14.56 -20.13 -7.91
C LYS A 154 -13.40 -20.97 -8.43
N ASN A 155 -13.43 -21.36 -9.71
CA ASN A 155 -12.38 -22.13 -10.39
C ASN A 155 -11.27 -21.21 -10.96
N PHE A 156 -11.46 -19.89 -10.93
CA PHE A 156 -10.52 -18.93 -11.48
C PHE A 156 -9.32 -18.71 -10.55
N SER A 157 -8.16 -18.48 -11.16
CA SER A 157 -7.04 -17.90 -10.43
C SER A 157 -7.35 -16.43 -10.06
N SER A 158 -6.67 -15.90 -9.04
CA SER A 158 -6.78 -14.48 -8.67
C SER A 158 -6.44 -13.55 -9.84
N GLY A 159 -5.53 -13.97 -10.72
CA GLY A 159 -5.18 -13.25 -11.94
C GLY A 159 -6.34 -13.19 -12.93
N MET A 160 -7.06 -14.32 -13.17
CA MET A 160 -8.22 -14.37 -14.06
C MET A 160 -9.36 -13.49 -13.53
N VAL A 161 -9.66 -13.57 -12.22
CA VAL A 161 -10.66 -12.70 -11.56
C VAL A 161 -10.33 -11.23 -11.76
N SER A 162 -9.07 -10.88 -11.59
CA SER A 162 -8.61 -9.51 -11.73
C SER A 162 -8.64 -8.99 -13.16
N ARG A 163 -8.28 -9.84 -14.13
CA ARG A 163 -8.36 -9.51 -15.57
C ARG A 163 -9.80 -9.23 -15.97
N LEU A 164 -10.72 -10.14 -15.60
CA LEU A 164 -12.14 -9.98 -15.90
C LEU A 164 -12.72 -8.72 -15.23
N GLY A 165 -12.44 -8.51 -13.94
CA GLY A 165 -12.90 -7.33 -13.21
C GLY A 165 -12.40 -6.03 -13.82
N PHE A 166 -11.14 -5.97 -14.24
CA PHE A 166 -10.58 -4.82 -14.93
C PHE A 166 -11.22 -4.57 -16.30
N ALA A 167 -11.42 -5.63 -17.08
CA ALA A 167 -12.05 -5.55 -18.41
C ALA A 167 -13.48 -4.98 -18.30
N ILE A 168 -14.28 -5.50 -17.35
CA ILE A 168 -15.64 -5.01 -17.11
C ILE A 168 -15.60 -3.55 -16.67
N ALA A 169 -14.75 -3.25 -15.67
CA ALA A 169 -14.68 -1.92 -15.10
C ALA A 169 -14.20 -0.84 -16.10
N THR A 170 -13.44 -1.22 -17.11
CA THR A 170 -12.92 -0.30 -18.14
C THR A 170 -13.64 -0.40 -19.49
N ALA A 171 -14.75 -1.14 -19.58
CA ALA A 171 -15.53 -1.29 -20.81
C ALA A 171 -16.20 0.03 -21.23
N GLY A 172 -16.65 0.84 -20.26
CA GLY A 172 -17.29 2.13 -20.51
C GLY A 172 -16.26 3.24 -20.75
N LYS A 173 -16.62 4.17 -21.64
CA LYS A 173 -15.74 5.30 -22.03
C LYS A 173 -15.88 6.55 -21.15
N ASN A 174 -16.82 6.63 -20.21
CA ASN A 174 -17.32 7.91 -19.68
C ASN A 174 -17.25 8.05 -18.16
N ALA A 175 -16.19 7.59 -17.49
CA ALA A 175 -15.97 8.01 -16.12
C ALA A 175 -15.38 9.42 -16.10
N ASP A 176 -16.15 10.42 -15.62
CA ASP A 176 -15.62 11.76 -15.39
C ASP A 176 -14.54 11.74 -14.27
N ILE A 177 -14.71 10.84 -13.30
CA ILE A 177 -13.81 10.67 -12.16
C ILE A 177 -13.49 9.17 -12.00
N LEU A 178 -12.22 8.82 -12.14
CA LEU A 178 -11.72 7.46 -12.01
C LEU A 178 -10.90 7.30 -10.72
N ILE A 179 -11.22 6.32 -9.91
CA ILE A 179 -10.46 6.00 -8.69
C ILE A 179 -9.79 4.64 -8.88
N LEU A 180 -8.46 4.62 -8.83
CA LEU A 180 -7.60 3.43 -8.98
C LEU A 180 -6.97 3.10 -7.62
N ASP A 181 -7.46 2.07 -6.92
CA ASP A 181 -6.90 1.62 -5.63
C ASP A 181 -6.05 0.36 -5.84
N GLU A 182 -4.72 0.53 -5.91
CA GLU A 182 -3.71 -0.55 -6.10
C GLU A 182 -3.88 -1.42 -7.36
N VAL A 183 -4.78 -1.03 -8.27
CA VAL A 183 -5.17 -1.76 -9.48
C VAL A 183 -4.02 -1.94 -10.48
N LEU A 184 -3.01 -1.07 -10.42
CA LEU A 184 -1.89 -1.03 -11.37
C LEU A 184 -0.87 -2.16 -11.19
N SER A 185 -1.06 -3.02 -10.19
CA SER A 185 -0.12 -4.10 -9.86
C SER A 185 -0.66 -5.50 -10.17
N VAL A 186 -1.81 -5.60 -10.86
CA VAL A 186 -2.55 -6.86 -11.02
C VAL A 186 -2.31 -7.51 -12.37
N GLY A 187 -2.26 -8.85 -12.36
CA GLY A 187 -2.00 -9.66 -13.53
C GLY A 187 -0.50 -9.93 -13.76
N ASP A 188 -0.21 -10.65 -14.82
CA ASP A 188 1.17 -10.83 -15.32
C ASP A 188 1.69 -9.55 -16.00
N GLU A 189 2.96 -9.57 -16.42
CA GLU A 189 3.64 -8.41 -17.00
C GLU A 189 2.93 -7.89 -18.26
N PHE A 190 2.43 -8.78 -19.12
CA PHE A 190 1.71 -8.43 -20.36
C PHE A 190 0.38 -7.75 -20.06
N PHE A 191 -0.39 -8.28 -19.12
CA PHE A 191 -1.67 -7.69 -18.75
C PHE A 191 -1.50 -6.33 -18.03
N LYS A 192 -0.42 -6.15 -17.27
CA LYS A 192 -0.07 -4.84 -16.68
C LYS A 192 0.17 -3.78 -17.75
N GLU A 193 0.90 -4.11 -18.81
CA GLU A 193 1.17 -3.17 -19.91
C GLU A 193 -0.14 -2.81 -20.64
N LYS A 194 -0.96 -3.81 -20.96
CA LYS A 194 -2.28 -3.65 -21.60
C LYS A 194 -3.22 -2.78 -20.75
N SER A 195 -3.27 -3.06 -19.44
CA SER A 195 -4.07 -2.31 -18.48
C SER A 195 -3.60 -0.86 -18.35
N MET A 196 -2.29 -0.65 -18.29
CA MET A 196 -1.72 0.69 -18.21
C MET A 196 -2.00 1.51 -19.47
N LYS A 197 -1.94 0.89 -20.65
CA LYS A 197 -2.32 1.53 -21.92
C LYS A 197 -3.78 1.99 -21.85
N ARG A 198 -4.69 1.12 -21.40
CA ARG A 198 -6.12 1.44 -21.26
C ARG A 198 -6.36 2.61 -20.29
N ILE A 199 -5.67 2.62 -19.15
CA ILE A 199 -5.74 3.71 -18.18
C ILE A 199 -5.23 5.03 -18.79
N LYS A 200 -4.12 4.99 -19.52
CA LYS A 200 -3.60 6.17 -20.23
C LYS A 200 -4.61 6.71 -21.26
N GLU A 201 -5.29 5.85 -22.00
CA GLU A 201 -6.35 6.25 -22.92
C GLU A 201 -7.51 6.95 -22.17
N MET A 202 -7.93 6.43 -21.03
CA MET A 202 -8.94 7.05 -20.18
C MET A 202 -8.50 8.41 -19.60
N ILE A 203 -7.24 8.53 -19.21
CA ILE A 203 -6.64 9.82 -18.77
C ILE A 203 -6.64 10.83 -19.93
N HIS A 204 -6.23 10.43 -21.12
CA HIS A 204 -6.17 11.30 -22.28
C HIS A 204 -7.58 11.74 -22.77
N SER A 205 -8.63 10.99 -22.46
CA SER A 205 -10.01 11.39 -22.74
C SER A 205 -10.52 12.53 -21.82
N GLY A 206 -9.69 13.02 -20.88
CA GLY A 206 -10.02 14.12 -19.97
C GLY A 206 -10.61 13.71 -18.63
N ALA A 207 -10.59 12.43 -18.28
CA ALA A 207 -11.03 11.96 -16.98
C ALA A 207 -10.16 12.53 -15.85
N THR A 208 -10.79 12.86 -14.73
CA THR A 208 -10.10 13.18 -13.47
C THR A 208 -9.74 11.88 -12.77
N VAL A 209 -8.49 11.68 -12.40
CA VAL A 209 -8.04 10.37 -11.89
C VAL A 209 -7.40 10.49 -10.51
N LEU A 210 -7.84 9.67 -9.57
CA LEU A 210 -7.18 9.43 -8.28
C LEU A 210 -6.48 8.08 -8.32
N ILE A 211 -5.16 8.06 -8.13
CA ILE A 211 -4.34 6.84 -8.15
C ILE A 211 -3.76 6.60 -6.76
N VAL A 212 -4.08 5.46 -6.15
CA VAL A 212 -3.36 4.95 -4.98
C VAL A 212 -2.40 3.87 -5.43
N SER A 213 -1.12 4.05 -5.18
CA SER A 213 -0.09 3.06 -5.51
C SER A 213 1.07 3.11 -4.51
N HIS A 214 1.65 1.94 -4.25
CA HIS A 214 2.91 1.83 -3.51
C HIS A 214 4.14 2.08 -4.38
N SER A 215 4.00 2.05 -5.71
CA SER A 215 5.07 2.32 -6.67
C SER A 215 5.23 3.83 -6.87
N LEU A 216 6.29 4.41 -6.31
CA LEU A 216 6.60 5.83 -6.50
C LEU A 216 7.01 6.17 -7.93
N SER A 217 7.55 5.22 -8.70
CA SER A 217 7.84 5.39 -10.14
C SER A 217 6.55 5.61 -10.91
N THR A 218 5.56 4.71 -10.73
CA THR A 218 4.24 4.83 -11.36
C THR A 218 3.56 6.17 -11.03
N ILE A 219 3.65 6.62 -9.78
CA ILE A 219 3.09 7.91 -9.35
C ILE A 219 3.84 9.09 -10.02
N LYS A 220 5.17 9.04 -10.08
CA LYS A 220 5.98 10.09 -10.71
C LYS A 220 5.73 10.23 -12.21
N GLU A 221 5.50 9.13 -12.89
CA GLU A 221 5.33 9.06 -14.35
C GLU A 221 3.92 9.46 -14.80
N ASN A 222 2.90 9.09 -14.02
CA ASN A 222 1.52 9.20 -14.48
C ASN A 222 0.70 10.30 -13.80
N CYS A 223 1.18 10.89 -12.69
CA CYS A 223 0.42 11.90 -11.95
C CYS A 223 0.89 13.32 -12.25
N THR A 224 -0.05 14.26 -12.23
CA THR A 224 0.21 15.71 -12.33
C THR A 224 0.40 16.35 -10.95
N LYS A 225 -0.23 15.77 -9.92
CA LYS A 225 -0.22 16.21 -8.53
C LYS A 225 -0.15 14.99 -7.59
N VAL A 226 0.45 15.14 -6.43
CA VAL A 226 0.53 14.08 -5.42
C VAL A 226 0.12 14.62 -4.06
N ILE A 227 -0.67 13.82 -3.36
CA ILE A 227 -1.11 14.02 -1.99
C ILE A 227 -0.42 12.97 -1.11
N TRP A 228 0.30 13.42 -0.09
CA TRP A 228 0.94 12.53 0.86
C TRP A 228 0.19 12.54 2.18
N LEU A 229 -0.31 11.35 2.58
CA LEU A 229 -0.94 11.11 3.86
C LEU A 229 0.00 10.36 4.81
N ASN A 230 0.02 10.75 6.08
CA ASN A 230 0.72 10.03 7.14
C ASN A 230 -0.09 10.06 8.44
N LYS A 231 -0.38 8.87 9.01
CA LYS A 231 -1.17 8.73 10.26
C LYS A 231 -2.46 9.56 10.24
N GLY A 232 -3.16 9.54 9.12
CA GLY A 232 -4.43 10.25 8.90
C GLY A 232 -4.31 11.75 8.67
N LYS A 233 -3.12 12.31 8.58
CA LYS A 233 -2.89 13.74 8.32
C LYS A 233 -2.33 13.97 6.92
N LEU A 234 -2.72 15.08 6.33
CA LEU A 234 -2.12 15.58 5.10
C LEU A 234 -0.74 16.17 5.44
N MET A 235 0.30 15.60 4.85
CA MET A 235 1.67 16.03 5.05
C MET A 235 2.15 17.02 3.99
N MET A 236 1.83 16.73 2.73
CA MET A 236 2.26 17.54 1.61
C MET A 236 1.35 17.33 0.39
N ILE A 237 1.15 18.39 -0.39
CA ILE A 237 0.54 18.36 -1.72
C ILE A 237 1.49 19.08 -2.68
N GLY A 238 1.63 18.58 -3.89
CA GLY A 238 2.41 19.26 -4.91
C GLY A 238 2.83 18.40 -6.09
N ARG A 239 3.84 18.85 -6.83
CA ARG A 239 4.38 18.14 -7.99
C ARG A 239 4.93 16.77 -7.59
N PRO A 240 4.72 15.71 -8.42
CA PRO A 240 5.07 14.33 -8.07
C PRO A 240 6.51 14.15 -7.60
N LYS A 241 7.48 14.66 -8.36
CA LYS A 241 8.90 14.56 -7.99
C LYS A 241 9.17 15.11 -6.59
N LYS A 242 8.66 16.32 -6.28
CA LYS A 242 8.90 17.00 -4.99
C LYS A 242 8.30 16.21 -3.82
N VAL A 243 7.05 15.73 -3.96
CA VAL A 243 6.33 15.03 -2.88
C VAL A 243 6.89 13.63 -2.70
N CYS A 244 7.14 12.88 -3.77
CA CYS A 244 7.71 11.54 -3.70
C CYS A 244 9.14 11.55 -3.12
N ASP A 245 9.97 12.53 -3.49
CA ASP A 245 11.32 12.66 -2.95
C ASP A 245 11.29 13.02 -1.45
N ALA A 246 10.35 13.88 -1.01
CA ALA A 246 10.13 14.19 0.39
C ALA A 246 9.65 12.95 1.18
N TYR A 247 8.72 12.19 0.60
CA TYR A 247 8.23 10.93 1.16
C TYR A 247 9.34 9.89 1.31
N SER A 248 10.17 9.71 0.28
CA SER A 248 11.31 8.78 0.31
C SER A 248 12.32 9.15 1.40
N ARG A 249 12.62 10.44 1.56
CA ARG A 249 13.54 10.92 2.62
C ARG A 249 13.02 10.69 4.03
N MET A 250 11.70 10.77 4.24
CA MET A 250 11.10 10.54 5.55
C MET A 250 11.04 9.05 5.92
N ASN A 251 10.96 8.16 4.92
CA ASN A 251 10.97 6.71 5.09
C ASN A 251 12.39 6.12 5.15
N VAL A 252 13.44 6.94 4.94
CA VAL A 252 14.82 6.54 5.23
C VAL A 252 15.07 6.78 6.72
N PRO A 253 15.32 5.75 7.54
CA PRO A 253 15.69 5.94 8.94
C PRO A 253 17.01 6.71 9.01
N GLY A 254 16.98 8.00 9.42
CA GLY A 254 18.21 8.74 9.67
C GLY A 254 18.34 10.15 9.06
N ALA A 255 17.35 10.68 8.33
CA ALA A 255 17.43 12.05 7.80
C ALA A 255 17.15 13.09 8.90
N ILE A 256 18.17 13.49 9.60
CA ILE A 256 18.19 14.67 10.49
C ILE A 256 18.35 15.93 9.62
N LYS A 257 17.53 16.94 9.93
CA LYS A 257 17.62 18.30 9.36
C LYS A 257 19.05 18.83 9.52
N THR A 258 19.78 19.01 8.43
CA THR A 258 20.97 19.85 8.40
C THR A 258 20.70 21.06 7.53
N LYS A 259 20.81 22.23 8.17
CA LYS A 259 20.99 23.52 7.49
C LYS A 259 22.30 23.48 6.68
N SER A 260 22.24 24.14 5.56
CA SER A 260 23.30 24.33 4.58
C SER A 260 24.73 24.38 5.10
N ALA A 261 25.67 23.64 4.49
CA ALA A 261 26.93 24.17 3.96
C ALA A 261 27.85 23.08 3.39
N ARG A 262 28.27 23.33 2.16
CA ARG A 262 29.54 23.00 1.48
C ARG A 262 30.03 21.56 1.31
N LYS A 263 30.38 21.30 0.03
CA LYS A 263 31.09 20.15 -0.55
C LYS A 263 32.40 19.81 0.18
N SER A 264 32.66 18.53 0.41
CA SER A 264 33.81 17.75 -0.08
C SER A 264 33.94 16.43 0.70
N ASP A 265 34.45 15.44 -0.01
CA ASP A 265 35.03 14.16 0.42
C ASP A 265 34.10 13.01 0.82
N SER A 266 34.07 12.12 -0.16
CA SER A 266 33.40 10.82 -0.21
C SER A 266 34.32 9.70 0.32
N SER A 267 33.71 8.64 0.78
CA SER A 267 34.13 7.24 0.92
C SER A 267 34.48 6.68 2.30
N LYS A 268 34.92 7.44 3.28
CA LYS A 268 35.09 6.93 4.65
C LYS A 268 33.93 7.19 5.60
N ALA A 269 33.01 8.08 5.23
CA ALA A 269 31.87 8.49 6.06
C ALA A 269 30.70 7.46 6.08
N ALA A 270 30.53 6.66 5.02
CA ALA A 270 29.42 5.71 4.92
C ALA A 270 29.55 4.51 5.91
N GLN A 271 30.76 4.06 6.19
CA GLN A 271 31.00 2.97 7.14
C GLN A 271 30.84 3.40 8.61
N ASN A 272 31.14 4.67 8.92
CA ASN A 272 30.97 5.22 10.26
C ASN A 272 29.54 5.67 10.57
N ALA A 273 28.74 6.03 9.56
CA ALA A 273 27.34 6.38 9.73
C ALA A 273 26.46 5.18 10.10
N ALA A 274 26.71 3.99 9.51
CA ALA A 274 26.01 2.77 9.86
C ALA A 274 26.27 2.35 11.33
N LYS A 275 27.48 2.56 11.83
CA LYS A 275 27.84 2.28 13.23
C LYS A 275 27.23 3.23 14.24
N LYS A 276 27.00 4.53 13.92
CA LYS A 276 26.40 5.53 14.83
C LYS A 276 24.88 5.47 14.93
N ASN A 277 24.19 5.01 13.89
CA ASN A 277 22.72 5.00 13.86
C ASN A 277 22.06 3.87 14.67
N VAL A 278 22.79 2.77 14.93
CA VAL A 278 22.32 1.68 15.80
C VAL A 278 22.30 2.09 17.28
N GLN A 279 23.13 3.05 17.68
CA GLN A 279 23.21 3.52 19.08
C GLN A 279 22.10 4.51 19.50
N LYS A 280 21.47 5.25 18.57
CA LYS A 280 20.49 6.29 18.91
C LYS A 280 19.01 5.90 18.83
N ALA A 281 18.68 4.73 18.24
CA ALA A 281 17.29 4.28 18.05
C ALA A 281 16.70 3.49 19.24
N ALA A 282 17.30 3.56 20.41
CA ALA A 282 17.12 2.59 21.49
C ALA A 282 16.64 3.14 22.81
N GLN A 283 15.63 4.00 22.86
CA GLN A 283 15.20 4.46 24.18
C GLN A 283 13.66 4.56 24.32
N GLY A 284 13.03 3.53 24.89
CA GLY A 284 11.74 3.58 25.56
C GLY A 284 11.98 3.35 27.07
N ARG A 285 11.28 4.00 27.98
CA ARG A 285 11.50 3.92 29.44
C ARG A 285 10.42 3.07 30.12
N ASP A 286 10.79 2.27 31.12
CA ASP A 286 9.87 1.56 32.04
C ASP A 286 9.37 2.47 33.17
N ASN A 287 8.49 1.94 34.04
CA ASN A 287 7.95 2.66 35.18
C ASN A 287 8.99 3.06 36.25
N GLN A 288 10.27 2.72 36.04
CA GLN A 288 11.41 3.12 36.88
C GLN A 288 12.43 3.97 36.14
N GLY A 289 12.09 4.47 34.91
CA GLY A 289 12.97 5.32 34.11
C GLY A 289 14.00 4.57 33.27
N LYS A 290 14.01 3.21 33.24
CA LYS A 290 14.89 2.40 32.40
C LYS A 290 14.25 2.03 31.08
N THR A 291 15.05 2.08 30.05
CA THR A 291 14.65 1.81 28.66
C THR A 291 14.54 0.32 28.39
N VAL A 292 13.34 -0.19 28.10
CA VAL A 292 13.11 -1.58 27.73
C VAL A 292 12.65 -1.69 26.29
N ARG A 293 13.41 -2.35 25.44
CA ARG A 293 13.03 -2.68 24.06
C ARG A 293 12.19 -3.96 24.05
N LYS A 294 10.99 -3.89 23.47
CA LYS A 294 10.17 -5.10 23.28
C LYS A 294 10.82 -6.10 22.33
N LEU A 295 11.43 -5.62 21.25
CA LEU A 295 12.17 -6.44 20.26
C LEU A 295 13.21 -5.56 19.55
N GLY A 296 14.43 -6.04 19.37
CA GLY A 296 15.48 -5.26 18.70
C GLY A 296 16.86 -5.92 18.80
N PHE A 297 17.87 -5.20 18.34
CA PHE A 297 19.27 -5.59 18.53
C PHE A 297 19.98 -4.64 19.50
N ILE A 298 20.82 -5.21 20.36
CA ILE A 298 21.81 -4.46 21.14
C ILE A 298 23.20 -4.75 20.61
N LYS A 299 24.06 -3.74 20.54
CA LYS A 299 25.46 -3.92 20.17
C LYS A 299 26.29 -4.30 21.39
N LYS A 300 27.02 -5.43 21.30
CA LYS A 300 27.96 -5.87 22.33
C LYS A 300 29.28 -6.22 21.65
N GLY A 301 30.30 -5.38 21.79
CA GLY A 301 31.55 -5.49 21.04
C GLY A 301 31.28 -5.27 19.53
N ASN A 302 31.67 -6.23 18.71
CA ASN A 302 31.40 -6.25 17.25
C ASN A 302 30.08 -6.88 16.88
N ASP A 303 29.38 -7.54 17.80
CA ASP A 303 28.14 -8.29 17.54
C ASP A 303 26.89 -7.45 17.77
N PHE A 304 25.83 -7.79 17.05
CA PHE A 304 24.48 -7.31 17.29
C PHE A 304 23.64 -8.47 17.86
N ILE A 305 23.27 -8.38 19.13
CA ILE A 305 22.54 -9.42 19.84
C ILE A 305 21.06 -9.12 19.83
N LEU A 306 20.23 -10.11 19.46
CA LEU A 306 18.77 -10.04 19.49
C LEU A 306 18.30 -9.94 20.95
N VAL A 307 17.40 -8.99 21.20
CA VAL A 307 16.81 -8.76 22.53
C VAL A 307 15.29 -8.80 22.40
N LYS A 308 14.63 -9.58 23.25
CA LYS A 308 13.17 -9.62 23.43
C LYS A 308 12.84 -9.19 24.86
N ASN A 309 11.98 -8.17 24.98
CA ASN A 309 11.58 -7.59 26.28
C ASN A 309 12.77 -7.22 27.19
N GLY A 310 13.84 -6.68 26.59
CA GLY A 310 15.06 -6.28 27.32
C GLY A 310 16.02 -7.41 27.65
N VAL A 311 15.70 -8.67 27.32
CA VAL A 311 16.53 -9.85 27.59
C VAL A 311 17.13 -10.38 26.29
N PRO A 312 18.46 -10.69 26.23
CA PRO A 312 19.08 -11.35 25.09
C PRO A 312 18.46 -12.71 24.80
N ASP A 313 18.05 -12.94 23.55
CA ASP A 313 17.52 -14.21 23.07
C ASP A 313 18.60 -14.96 22.28
N LEU A 314 19.53 -15.62 23.01
CA LEU A 314 20.65 -16.34 22.42
C LEU A 314 20.28 -17.70 21.81
N LYS A 315 19.03 -18.13 21.94
CA LYS A 315 18.56 -19.41 21.37
C LYS A 315 17.93 -19.24 19.99
N PHE A 316 17.62 -18.01 19.58
CA PHE A 316 16.95 -17.78 18.32
C PHE A 316 17.90 -17.95 17.14
N THR A 317 17.52 -18.79 16.18
CA THR A 317 18.14 -18.91 14.86
C THR A 317 17.07 -18.87 13.80
N GLY A 318 17.22 -18.00 12.78
CA GLY A 318 16.26 -17.84 11.69
C GLY A 318 16.11 -16.40 11.22
N LEU A 319 15.10 -16.17 10.41
CA LEU A 319 14.75 -14.83 9.93
C LEU A 319 13.84 -14.11 10.91
N ILE A 320 14.15 -12.87 11.21
CA ILE A 320 13.35 -12.02 12.09
C ILE A 320 13.13 -10.64 11.46
N ASN A 321 11.90 -10.14 11.54
CA ASN A 321 11.57 -8.79 11.05
C ASN A 321 11.79 -7.76 12.15
N ILE A 322 12.77 -6.89 11.97
CA ILE A 322 13.07 -5.79 12.89
C ILE A 322 13.36 -4.53 12.06
N TYR A 323 12.69 -3.42 12.37
CA TYR A 323 12.81 -2.15 11.65
C TYR A 323 12.46 -2.25 10.15
N GLU A 324 11.34 -2.97 9.84
CA GLU A 324 10.83 -3.15 8.48
C GLU A 324 11.79 -3.90 7.53
N ALA A 325 12.79 -4.60 8.09
CA ALA A 325 13.70 -5.45 7.36
C ALA A 325 13.77 -6.84 7.98
N TRP A 326 13.94 -7.86 7.13
CA TRP A 326 14.15 -9.23 7.57
C TRP A 326 15.64 -9.50 7.70
N TRP A 327 16.06 -9.94 8.89
CA TRP A 327 17.45 -10.18 9.25
C TRP A 327 17.66 -11.64 9.59
N TYR A 328 18.80 -12.18 9.17
CA TYR A 328 19.22 -13.53 9.52
C TYR A 328 20.03 -13.52 10.80
N VAL A 329 19.55 -14.25 11.78
CA VAL A 329 20.10 -14.35 13.12
C VAL A 329 20.49 -15.81 13.38
N VAL A 330 21.66 -16.03 13.93
CA VAL A 330 22.15 -17.35 14.36
C VAL A 330 22.52 -17.26 15.83
N GLU A 331 21.96 -18.13 16.67
CA GLU A 331 22.17 -18.15 18.12
C GLU A 331 22.07 -16.77 18.77
N GLY A 332 21.02 -16.06 18.39
CA GLY A 332 20.74 -14.71 18.89
C GLY A 332 21.66 -13.61 18.35
N ARG A 333 22.57 -13.89 17.43
CA ARG A 333 23.50 -12.92 16.84
C ARG A 333 23.14 -12.65 15.39
N LEU A 334 23.14 -11.40 14.99
CA LEU A 334 22.93 -10.99 13.62
C LEU A 334 24.12 -11.43 12.76
N ASN A 335 23.88 -12.29 11.78
CA ASN A 335 24.91 -12.81 10.91
C ASN A 335 25.05 -11.97 9.63
N LEU A 336 25.90 -10.93 9.69
CA LEU A 336 26.12 -10.00 8.57
C LEU A 336 27.05 -10.57 7.47
N GLU A 337 27.68 -11.70 7.71
CA GLU A 337 28.59 -12.34 6.73
C GLU A 337 27.85 -13.33 5.83
N TYR A 338 26.67 -13.80 6.27
CA TYR A 338 25.92 -14.81 5.54
C TYR A 338 25.32 -14.26 4.25
N THR A 339 25.57 -14.98 3.16
CA THR A 339 24.89 -14.78 1.87
C THR A 339 24.50 -16.14 1.31
N GLY A 340 23.22 -16.34 1.03
CA GLY A 340 22.68 -17.62 0.59
C GLY A 340 21.17 -17.75 0.82
N LEU A 341 20.64 -18.97 0.79
CA LEU A 341 19.24 -19.25 1.02
C LEU A 341 18.96 -19.57 2.48
N VAL A 342 17.88 -19.02 3.03
CA VAL A 342 17.38 -19.34 4.38
C VAL A 342 15.92 -19.75 4.29
N TYR A 343 15.58 -20.92 4.83
CA TYR A 343 14.20 -21.40 4.90
C TYR A 343 13.41 -20.69 5.98
N ASN A 344 12.26 -20.11 5.62
CA ASN A 344 11.34 -19.49 6.58
C ASN A 344 9.90 -19.50 6.06
N ALA A 345 8.96 -19.90 6.91
CA ALA A 345 7.52 -19.88 6.63
C ALA A 345 7.11 -20.57 5.31
N GLY A 346 7.70 -21.74 5.02
CA GLY A 346 7.37 -22.55 3.84
C GLY A 346 8.15 -22.21 2.56
N PHE A 347 9.06 -21.25 2.62
CA PHE A 347 9.84 -20.81 1.45
C PHE A 347 11.31 -20.60 1.77
N TYR A 348 12.18 -20.74 0.75
CA TYR A 348 13.56 -20.29 0.82
C TYR A 348 13.65 -18.83 0.39
N TRP A 349 14.36 -18.03 1.16
CA TRP A 349 14.59 -16.60 0.91
C TRP A 349 16.08 -16.34 0.70
N TYR A 350 16.40 -15.52 -0.30
CA TYR A 350 17.77 -15.11 -0.54
C TYR A 350 18.17 -14.01 0.44
N VAL A 351 19.20 -14.29 1.17
CA VAL A 351 19.82 -13.38 2.15
C VAL A 351 21.16 -12.92 1.60
N SER A 352 21.41 -11.64 1.62
CA SER A 352 22.69 -11.03 1.26
C SER A 352 23.17 -10.19 2.43
N ARG A 353 24.36 -10.51 2.92
CA ARG A 353 24.96 -9.86 4.10
C ARG A 353 23.99 -9.76 5.28
N GLY A 354 23.41 -10.88 5.62
CA GLY A 354 22.53 -11.03 6.78
C GLY A 354 21.13 -10.42 6.65
N LYS A 355 20.76 -9.85 5.49
CA LYS A 355 19.46 -9.24 5.23
C LYS A 355 18.80 -9.89 4.02
N ILE A 356 17.46 -10.11 4.04
CA ILE A 356 16.75 -10.56 2.85
C ILE A 356 16.90 -9.50 1.75
N ASP A 357 17.37 -9.95 0.58
CA ASP A 357 17.46 -9.12 -0.62
C ASP A 357 16.32 -9.46 -1.58
N VAL A 358 15.25 -8.68 -1.50
CA VAL A 358 14.06 -8.83 -2.36
C VAL A 358 14.29 -8.35 -3.79
N THR A 359 15.44 -7.78 -4.12
CA THR A 359 15.78 -7.34 -5.47
C THR A 359 16.53 -8.40 -6.27
N PHE A 360 17.11 -9.39 -5.58
CA PHE A 360 17.89 -10.42 -6.21
C PHE A 360 17.03 -11.38 -7.05
N SER A 361 17.44 -11.60 -8.30
CA SER A 361 16.89 -12.61 -9.19
C SER A 361 18.03 -13.32 -9.92
N GLY A 362 18.07 -14.64 -9.85
CA GLY A 362 19.17 -15.42 -10.41
C GLY A 362 19.16 -16.87 -9.93
N LYS A 363 20.23 -17.60 -10.24
CA LYS A 363 20.44 -18.98 -9.79
C LYS A 363 21.32 -19.00 -8.54
N VAL A 364 20.96 -19.80 -7.58
CA VAL A 364 21.70 -19.98 -6.32
C VAL A 364 21.87 -21.47 -6.03
N MET A 365 23.09 -21.91 -5.81
CA MET A 365 23.38 -23.26 -5.31
C MET A 365 23.22 -23.28 -3.80
N TYR A 366 22.41 -24.21 -3.27
CA TYR A 366 22.21 -24.41 -1.85
C TYR A 366 22.07 -25.90 -1.54
N GLU A 367 22.89 -26.43 -0.65
CA GLU A 367 22.93 -27.84 -0.27
C GLU A 367 23.07 -28.81 -1.49
N GLY A 368 23.86 -28.43 -2.50
CA GLY A 368 24.07 -29.21 -3.70
C GLY A 368 22.99 -29.18 -4.74
N LYS A 369 21.92 -28.38 -4.52
CA LYS A 369 20.79 -28.20 -5.43
C LYS A 369 20.74 -26.77 -5.98
N GLU A 370 20.45 -26.63 -7.28
CA GLU A 370 20.26 -25.31 -7.90
C GLU A 370 18.83 -24.82 -7.66
N TYR A 371 18.70 -23.59 -7.14
CA TYR A 371 17.42 -22.90 -6.97
C TYR A 371 17.36 -21.66 -7.86
N ILE A 372 16.22 -21.46 -8.50
CA ILE A 372 15.93 -20.22 -9.22
C ILE A 372 15.31 -19.26 -8.23
N VAL A 373 15.94 -18.13 -8.00
CA VAL A 373 15.45 -17.07 -7.12
C VAL A 373 14.84 -15.95 -7.96
N LYS A 374 13.64 -15.51 -7.59
CA LYS A 374 12.97 -14.36 -8.21
C LYS A 374 12.52 -13.41 -7.11
N LEU A 375 12.97 -12.13 -7.16
CA LEU A 375 12.65 -11.11 -6.17
C LEU A 375 12.91 -11.60 -4.73
N GLY A 376 14.08 -12.21 -4.50
CA GLY A 376 14.51 -12.70 -3.20
C GLY A 376 13.86 -14.01 -2.73
N LYS A 377 12.90 -14.57 -3.46
CA LYS A 377 12.21 -15.83 -3.12
C LYS A 377 12.62 -16.94 -4.07
N ALA A 378 13.05 -18.09 -3.53
CA ALA A 378 13.34 -19.26 -4.36
C ALA A 378 12.04 -19.91 -4.84
N LEU A 379 12.00 -20.16 -6.14
CA LEU A 379 10.97 -20.96 -6.79
C LEU A 379 11.49 -22.40 -6.73
N GLY A 380 10.79 -23.26 -6.03
CA GLY A 380 11.13 -24.68 -5.82
C GLY A 380 11.03 -25.51 -7.10
#